data_f326293ccccfd24c1225f240cbf3499d
#
_entry.id   f326293ccccfd24c1225f240cbf3499d
#
_cell.length_a   1.000
_cell.length_b   1.000
_cell.length_c   1.000
_cell.angle_alpha   90.00
_cell.angle_beta   90.00
_cell.angle_gamma   90.00
#
_symmetry.space_group_name_H-M   'P 1'
#
loop_
_entity.id
_entity.type
_entity.pdbx_description
1 polymer ?
#
loop_
_entity_poly.entity_id
_entity_poly.type
_entity_poly.pdbx_seq_one_letter_code
_entity_poly.pdbx_strand_id
1 'polypeptide(L)'
;MNSEGRSGGRPTGNSSDSASGDALHYPKVVLVTGACRFLGGYLTARLAQNPLINHVIAVDAIAPSKDLLRRMGRAEFVRADIRNPFIAKVIRNGDVDTVVHAAAASYAPRSGGRATLKELNVMGAIQLFAACQKAPSVRRVILKSTSEVYGSNPHDPVLFTEDTSARRPPGEGFARDSIDIEGYARGLARRRPDIAVTILRLANMIGPAMDTALSRFLAGPVVPTVFGRDARLQLLHEQDALGALERATMAGKAGTFNIGASGIIMMSQAIRRSGRIPLPVPRSAMWAVDSLRRATRYTEVDREQLNYLSYGRVMDTTRMRKELGYSPKWTTVEAFDDYVRGRGLTPIIDPRWVRSMESRAVSAAQRWGS
;
A
#
# COMPACT_ATOMS: atom_id res chain seq x y z
N MET A 1 11.66 46.40 73.34
CA MET A 1 10.29 46.96 73.26
C MET A 1 9.70 46.55 71.93
N ASN A 2 8.74 45.63 72.00
CA ASN A 2 7.53 45.46 71.22
C ASN A 2 7.63 45.49 69.68
N SER A 3 6.97 44.71 68.91
CA SER A 3 5.96 43.65 69.10
C SER A 3 5.71 43.03 67.74
N GLU A 4 5.56 41.73 67.70
CA GLU A 4 4.58 40.88 66.99
C GLU A 4 3.85 41.41 65.73
N GLY A 5 3.82 40.54 64.71
CA GLY A 5 2.89 40.64 63.60
C GLY A 5 2.97 39.37 62.71
N ARG A 6 2.38 38.27 63.20
CA ARG A 6 2.07 37.10 62.36
C ARG A 6 0.91 37.43 61.42
N SER A 7 1.07 37.12 60.14
CA SER A 7 -0.12 36.80 59.32
C SER A 7 0.23 35.69 58.34
N GLY A 8 -0.47 34.60 58.53
CA GLY A 8 -0.38 33.42 57.68
C GLY A 8 -1.05 33.66 56.32
N GLY A 9 -0.35 33.34 55.25
CA GLY A 9 -0.88 33.20 53.91
C GLY A 9 -0.96 31.71 53.53
N ARG A 10 -2.18 31.22 53.39
CA ARG A 10 -2.47 29.89 52.83
C ARG A 10 -1.97 29.81 51.40
N PRO A 11 -1.38 28.69 50.97
CA PRO A 11 -1.19 28.41 49.56
C PRO A 11 -2.52 27.85 48.97
N THR A 12 -3.23 28.68 48.25
CA THR A 12 -4.25 28.23 47.31
C THR A 12 -3.59 28.08 45.94
N GLY A 13 -3.41 26.84 45.53
CA GLY A 13 -2.84 26.56 44.24
C GLY A 13 -3.22 25.16 43.83
N ASN A 14 -4.51 24.97 43.59
CA ASN A 14 -5.00 23.78 42.90
C ASN A 14 -4.93 24.05 41.42
N SER A 15 -3.74 23.92 40.80
CA SER A 15 -3.60 23.78 39.37
C SER A 15 -3.91 22.32 39.04
N SER A 16 -5.20 22.05 38.81
CA SER A 16 -5.63 20.85 38.14
C SER A 16 -5.03 20.87 36.72
N ASP A 17 -3.88 20.23 36.59
CA ASP A 17 -3.37 19.76 35.30
C ASP A 17 -4.44 18.88 34.68
N SER A 18 -5.26 19.48 33.85
CA SER A 18 -6.10 18.79 32.91
C SER A 18 -5.22 18.28 31.75
N ALA A 19 -4.33 17.34 32.05
CA ALA A 19 -3.87 16.39 31.06
C ALA A 19 -5.10 15.56 30.68
N SER A 20 -5.87 16.07 29.71
CA SER A 20 -6.82 15.27 28.94
C SER A 20 -5.99 14.20 28.21
N GLY A 21 -5.71 13.12 28.91
CA GLY A 21 -5.16 11.92 28.37
C GLY A 21 -6.10 11.50 27.22
N ASP A 22 -5.58 11.55 26.02
CA ASP A 22 -6.17 10.99 24.82
C ASP A 22 -6.35 9.50 25.11
N ALA A 23 -7.46 9.14 25.74
CA ALA A 23 -7.81 7.76 26.02
C ALA A 23 -7.84 7.06 24.66
N LEU A 24 -6.88 6.19 24.42
CA LEU A 24 -6.76 5.37 23.21
C LEU A 24 -8.09 4.67 22.97
N HIS A 25 -8.98 5.34 22.26
CA HIS A 25 -10.29 4.81 21.94
C HIS A 25 -10.12 3.77 20.85
N TYR A 26 -10.04 2.50 21.22
CA TYR A 26 -9.93 1.39 20.29
C TYR A 26 -11.18 1.30 19.40
N PRO A 27 -11.03 0.91 18.12
CA PRO A 27 -12.18 0.68 17.23
C PRO A 27 -13.08 -0.42 17.81
N LYS A 28 -14.39 -0.19 17.80
CA LYS A 28 -15.38 -1.18 18.26
C LYS A 28 -16.10 -1.86 17.10
N VAL A 29 -16.47 -1.07 16.08
CA VAL A 29 -17.16 -1.59 14.89
C VAL A 29 -16.38 -1.14 13.66
N VAL A 30 -15.74 -2.10 12.99
CA VAL A 30 -14.88 -1.84 11.84
C VAL A 30 -15.52 -2.32 10.55
N LEU A 31 -15.64 -1.44 9.56
CA LEU A 31 -16.07 -1.77 8.21
C LEU A 31 -14.84 -1.84 7.29
N VAL A 32 -14.68 -2.96 6.58
CA VAL A 32 -13.60 -3.18 5.60
C VAL A 32 -14.19 -3.34 4.21
N THR A 33 -13.81 -2.46 3.27
CA THR A 33 -14.21 -2.59 1.86
C THR A 33 -13.16 -3.35 1.06
N GLY A 34 -13.59 -4.00 -0.03
CA GLY A 34 -12.71 -4.85 -0.84
C GLY A 34 -12.39 -6.17 -0.15
N ALA A 35 -13.34 -6.68 0.62
CA ALA A 35 -13.19 -7.87 1.46
C ALA A 35 -12.96 -9.16 0.66
N CYS A 36 -13.29 -9.21 -0.63
CA CYS A 36 -12.99 -10.34 -1.50
C CYS A 36 -11.61 -10.27 -2.17
N ARG A 37 -10.83 -9.22 -1.89
CA ARG A 37 -9.45 -9.08 -2.34
C ARG A 37 -8.50 -9.56 -1.24
N PHE A 38 -7.26 -9.89 -1.64
CA PHE A 38 -6.26 -10.40 -0.71
C PHE A 38 -6.14 -9.54 0.56
N LEU A 39 -5.78 -8.26 0.45
CA LEU A 39 -5.58 -7.41 1.63
C LEU A 39 -6.86 -7.22 2.45
N GLY A 40 -7.99 -6.92 1.79
CA GLY A 40 -9.25 -6.70 2.51
C GLY A 40 -9.74 -7.95 3.24
N GLY A 41 -9.67 -9.11 2.60
CA GLY A 41 -10.12 -10.37 3.18
C GLY A 41 -9.25 -10.84 4.35
N TYR A 42 -7.93 -10.81 4.18
CA TYR A 42 -7.01 -11.20 5.26
C TYR A 42 -7.00 -10.19 6.42
N LEU A 43 -7.13 -8.90 6.13
CA LEU A 43 -7.31 -7.88 7.17
C LEU A 43 -8.59 -8.11 7.95
N THR A 44 -9.71 -8.36 7.25
CA THR A 44 -10.99 -8.71 7.90
C THR A 44 -10.82 -9.87 8.86
N ALA A 45 -10.14 -10.94 8.43
CA ALA A 45 -9.90 -12.11 9.28
C ALA A 45 -9.06 -11.76 10.53
N ARG A 46 -8.01 -10.95 10.39
CA ARG A 46 -7.18 -10.50 11.54
C ARG A 46 -7.98 -9.64 12.51
N LEU A 47 -8.72 -8.66 12.00
CA LEU A 47 -9.54 -7.79 12.83
C LEU A 47 -10.66 -8.56 13.56
N ALA A 48 -11.25 -9.56 12.90
CA ALA A 48 -12.26 -10.42 13.52
C ALA A 48 -11.69 -11.28 14.65
N GLN A 49 -10.39 -11.59 14.65
CA GLN A 49 -9.72 -12.31 15.75
C GLN A 49 -9.33 -11.40 16.91
N ASN A 50 -9.32 -10.08 16.72
CA ASN A 50 -8.92 -9.13 17.76
C ASN A 50 -10.06 -8.96 18.80
N PRO A 51 -9.82 -9.30 20.08
CA PRO A 51 -10.86 -9.22 21.12
C PRO A 51 -11.29 -7.78 21.47
N LEU A 52 -10.50 -6.77 21.12
CA LEU A 52 -10.82 -5.36 21.35
C LEU A 52 -11.87 -4.84 20.36
N ILE A 53 -12.11 -5.54 19.25
CA ILE A 53 -13.08 -5.18 18.22
C ILE A 53 -14.35 -6.00 18.43
N ASN A 54 -15.46 -5.33 18.64
CA ASN A 54 -16.74 -6.00 18.89
C ASN A 54 -17.32 -6.62 17.60
N HIS A 55 -17.28 -5.87 16.50
CA HIS A 55 -17.90 -6.28 15.24
C HIS A 55 -17.04 -5.86 14.03
N VAL A 56 -16.96 -6.75 13.04
CA VAL A 56 -16.28 -6.47 11.76
C VAL A 56 -17.27 -6.72 10.62
N ILE A 57 -17.51 -5.69 9.82
CA ILE A 57 -18.36 -5.73 8.64
C ILE A 57 -17.48 -5.75 7.39
N ALA A 58 -17.52 -6.85 6.65
CA ALA A 58 -16.79 -7.08 5.43
C ALA A 58 -17.66 -6.73 4.22
N VAL A 59 -17.26 -5.77 3.40
CA VAL A 59 -18.07 -5.30 2.26
C VAL A 59 -17.35 -5.55 0.94
N ASP A 60 -18.06 -6.18 0.00
CA ASP A 60 -17.63 -6.30 -1.40
C ASP A 60 -18.83 -6.46 -2.33
N ALA A 61 -18.67 -6.10 -3.62
CA ALA A 61 -19.70 -6.28 -4.65
C ALA A 61 -19.85 -7.75 -5.06
N ILE A 62 -18.80 -8.55 -4.93
CA ILE A 62 -18.79 -9.98 -5.25
C ILE A 62 -18.83 -10.81 -3.96
N ALA A 63 -19.42 -12.00 -4.05
CA ALA A 63 -19.44 -12.93 -2.94
C ALA A 63 -18.04 -13.53 -2.69
N PRO A 64 -17.60 -13.71 -1.43
CA PRO A 64 -16.35 -14.36 -1.11
C PRO A 64 -16.40 -15.85 -1.46
N SER A 65 -15.23 -16.43 -1.73
CA SER A 65 -15.10 -17.88 -1.82
C SER A 65 -15.43 -18.53 -0.46
N LYS A 66 -15.81 -19.81 -0.47
CA LYS A 66 -16.07 -20.57 0.76
C LYS A 66 -14.87 -20.56 1.74
N ASP A 67 -13.65 -20.62 1.19
CA ASP A 67 -12.43 -20.59 1.99
C ASP A 67 -12.20 -19.22 2.62
N LEU A 68 -12.43 -18.15 1.87
CA LEU A 68 -12.30 -16.79 2.38
C LEU A 68 -13.34 -16.51 3.45
N LEU A 69 -14.60 -16.94 3.24
CA LEU A 69 -15.66 -16.78 4.22
C LEU A 69 -15.32 -17.51 5.54
N ARG A 70 -14.80 -18.75 5.46
CA ARG A 70 -14.33 -19.47 6.66
C ARG A 70 -13.20 -18.74 7.38
N ARG A 71 -12.25 -18.13 6.65
CA ARG A 71 -11.14 -17.34 7.22
C ARG A 71 -11.60 -16.08 7.90
N MET A 72 -12.66 -15.41 7.40
CA MET A 72 -13.23 -14.20 8.01
C MET A 72 -13.84 -14.46 9.41
N GLY A 73 -14.10 -15.73 9.75
CA GLY A 73 -14.56 -16.12 11.09
C GLY A 73 -15.85 -15.44 11.49
N ARG A 74 -15.82 -14.63 12.57
CA ARG A 74 -17.00 -13.93 13.12
C ARG A 74 -17.35 -12.62 12.38
N ALA A 75 -16.63 -12.25 11.32
CA ALA A 75 -16.98 -11.05 10.55
C ALA A 75 -18.28 -11.27 9.77
N GLU A 76 -19.13 -10.27 9.78
CA GLU A 76 -20.34 -10.22 8.96
C GLU A 76 -20.00 -9.83 7.52
N PHE A 77 -20.43 -10.61 6.54
CA PHE A 77 -20.26 -10.25 5.14
C PHE A 77 -21.51 -9.58 4.58
N VAL A 78 -21.36 -8.36 4.08
CA VAL A 78 -22.42 -7.60 3.43
C VAL A 78 -22.07 -7.45 1.95
N ARG A 79 -22.87 -8.06 1.07
CA ARG A 79 -22.72 -7.88 -0.36
C ARG A 79 -23.26 -6.51 -0.78
N ALA A 80 -22.36 -5.56 -1.04
CA ALA A 80 -22.72 -4.23 -1.47
C ALA A 80 -21.65 -3.64 -2.40
N ASP A 81 -22.11 -2.95 -3.45
CA ASP A 81 -21.25 -2.09 -4.27
C ASP A 81 -21.11 -0.74 -3.57
N ILE A 82 -19.87 -0.36 -3.26
CA ILE A 82 -19.59 0.92 -2.58
C ILE A 82 -19.98 2.16 -3.39
N ARG A 83 -20.24 2.01 -4.70
CA ARG A 83 -20.80 3.07 -5.54
C ARG A 83 -22.30 3.31 -5.26
N ASN A 84 -22.97 2.33 -4.65
CA ASN A 84 -24.39 2.43 -4.34
C ASN A 84 -24.57 3.20 -3.01
N PRO A 85 -25.52 4.15 -2.92
CA PRO A 85 -25.88 4.83 -1.69
C PRO A 85 -26.24 3.89 -0.51
N PHE A 86 -26.50 2.63 -0.78
CA PHE A 86 -26.76 1.60 0.25
C PHE A 86 -25.62 1.51 1.29
N ILE A 87 -24.37 1.82 0.90
CA ILE A 87 -23.24 1.83 1.84
C ILE A 87 -23.46 2.77 3.02
N ALA A 88 -24.18 3.88 2.82
CA ALA A 88 -24.53 4.79 3.92
C ALA A 88 -25.51 4.17 4.94
N LYS A 89 -26.39 3.27 4.49
CA LYS A 89 -27.27 2.50 5.39
C LYS A 89 -26.45 1.48 6.17
N VAL A 90 -25.53 0.78 5.52
CA VAL A 90 -24.63 -0.20 6.18
C VAL A 90 -23.83 0.47 7.30
N ILE A 91 -23.22 1.64 7.03
CA ILE A 91 -22.44 2.38 8.03
C ILE A 91 -23.30 2.82 9.21
N ARG A 92 -24.50 3.37 8.96
CA ARG A 92 -25.38 3.87 10.03
C ARG A 92 -25.98 2.75 10.84
N ASN A 93 -26.54 1.72 10.19
CA ASN A 93 -27.22 0.62 10.88
C ASN A 93 -26.25 -0.25 11.68
N GLY A 94 -24.99 -0.35 11.22
CA GLY A 94 -23.94 -1.06 11.93
C GLY A 94 -23.26 -0.23 13.02
N ASP A 95 -23.64 1.04 13.22
CA ASP A 95 -22.96 1.99 14.12
C ASP A 95 -21.44 2.00 13.97
N VAL A 96 -20.99 2.00 12.71
CA VAL A 96 -19.56 1.89 12.33
C VAL A 96 -18.78 3.08 12.84
N ASP A 97 -17.74 2.84 13.62
CA ASP A 97 -16.82 3.88 14.10
C ASP A 97 -15.54 4.00 13.26
N THR A 98 -15.17 2.92 12.58
CA THR A 98 -13.91 2.85 11.81
C THR A 98 -14.15 2.24 10.44
N VAL A 99 -13.69 2.92 9.39
CA VAL A 99 -13.80 2.46 8.00
C VAL A 99 -12.41 2.25 7.41
N VAL A 100 -12.14 1.04 6.89
CA VAL A 100 -10.91 0.72 6.16
C VAL A 100 -11.23 0.55 4.68
N HIS A 101 -10.78 1.49 3.87
CA HIS A 101 -10.94 1.42 2.41
C HIS A 101 -9.75 0.69 1.77
N ALA A 102 -9.90 -0.62 1.55
CA ALA A 102 -8.90 -1.48 0.91
C ALA A 102 -9.26 -1.88 -0.53
N ALA A 103 -10.39 -1.39 -1.06
CA ALA A 103 -10.98 -1.83 -2.33
C ALA A 103 -10.21 -1.39 -3.58
N ALA A 104 -9.43 -0.28 -3.54
CA ALA A 104 -8.78 0.27 -4.73
C ALA A 104 -7.91 -0.77 -5.45
N ALA A 105 -8.21 -1.00 -6.73
CA ALA A 105 -7.62 -2.02 -7.58
C ALA A 105 -6.75 -1.42 -8.68
N SER A 106 -5.60 -2.05 -8.94
CA SER A 106 -4.67 -1.63 -9.98
C SER A 106 -4.97 -2.20 -11.37
N TYR A 107 -5.86 -3.19 -11.47
CA TYR A 107 -6.25 -3.79 -12.74
C TYR A 107 -7.76 -4.06 -12.80
N ALA A 108 -8.31 -3.97 -14.01
CA ALA A 108 -9.73 -4.18 -14.25
C ALA A 108 -10.12 -5.67 -14.09
N PRO A 109 -11.35 -5.97 -13.66
CA PRO A 109 -11.92 -7.30 -13.82
C PRO A 109 -11.90 -7.71 -15.29
N ARG A 110 -11.89 -9.03 -15.55
CA ARG A 110 -11.80 -9.61 -16.90
C ARG A 110 -12.83 -9.07 -17.91
N SER A 111 -13.94 -8.50 -17.47
CA SER A 111 -15.04 -7.98 -18.28
C SER A 111 -15.14 -6.46 -18.32
N GLY A 112 -14.20 -5.71 -17.73
CA GLY A 112 -14.27 -4.24 -17.64
C GLY A 112 -13.00 -3.56 -18.14
N GLY A 113 -13.17 -2.49 -18.91
CA GLY A 113 -12.07 -1.65 -19.37
C GLY A 113 -11.61 -0.65 -18.30
N ARG A 114 -10.67 0.25 -18.69
CA ARG A 114 -10.11 1.30 -17.80
C ARG A 114 -11.19 2.23 -17.22
N ALA A 115 -12.22 2.57 -18.00
CA ALA A 115 -13.33 3.42 -17.53
C ALA A 115 -14.06 2.79 -16.34
N THR A 116 -14.41 1.50 -16.44
CA THR A 116 -15.05 0.73 -15.36
C THR A 116 -14.16 0.68 -14.10
N LEU A 117 -12.84 0.52 -14.27
CA LEU A 117 -11.91 0.51 -13.14
C LEU A 117 -11.84 1.87 -12.43
N LYS A 118 -11.81 2.97 -13.20
CA LYS A 118 -11.85 4.33 -12.66
C LYS A 118 -13.13 4.59 -11.88
N GLU A 119 -14.28 4.17 -12.43
CA GLU A 119 -15.57 4.28 -11.73
C GLU A 119 -15.56 3.50 -10.41
N LEU A 120 -15.09 2.25 -10.43
CA LEU A 120 -14.97 1.43 -9.21
C LEU A 120 -14.09 2.09 -8.16
N ASN A 121 -12.94 2.59 -8.56
CA ASN A 121 -11.96 3.18 -7.65
C ASN A 121 -12.43 4.56 -7.16
N VAL A 122 -12.66 5.50 -8.06
CA VAL A 122 -12.86 6.91 -7.72
C VAL A 122 -14.29 7.15 -7.24
N MET A 123 -15.32 6.71 -8.01
CA MET A 123 -16.71 6.93 -7.61
C MET A 123 -17.07 6.13 -6.35
N GLY A 124 -16.54 4.91 -6.22
CA GLY A 124 -16.71 4.12 -5.01
C GLY A 124 -16.13 4.82 -3.77
N ALA A 125 -14.93 5.38 -3.88
CA ALA A 125 -14.30 6.13 -2.78
C ALA A 125 -15.09 7.42 -2.44
N ILE A 126 -15.57 8.17 -3.44
CA ILE A 126 -16.39 9.37 -3.23
C ILE A 126 -17.65 9.02 -2.45
N GLN A 127 -18.39 7.99 -2.85
CA GLN A 127 -19.62 7.57 -2.17
C GLN A 127 -19.33 7.09 -0.74
N LEU A 128 -18.27 6.31 -0.55
CA LEU A 128 -17.87 5.85 0.77
C LEU A 128 -17.54 7.02 1.70
N PHE A 129 -16.71 7.97 1.24
CA PHE A 129 -16.32 9.13 2.06
C PHE A 129 -17.50 10.09 2.31
N ALA A 130 -18.41 10.24 1.36
CA ALA A 130 -19.66 10.98 1.57
C ALA A 130 -20.55 10.31 2.62
N ALA A 131 -20.59 8.98 2.64
CA ALA A 131 -21.30 8.23 3.69
C ALA A 131 -20.63 8.41 5.07
N CYS A 132 -19.30 8.33 5.14
CA CYS A 132 -18.55 8.61 6.37
C CYS A 132 -18.77 10.05 6.88
N GLN A 133 -18.80 11.03 5.97
CA GLN A 133 -19.04 12.43 6.32
C GLN A 133 -20.40 12.65 7.01
N LYS A 134 -21.42 11.90 6.59
CA LYS A 134 -22.79 12.00 7.11
C LYS A 134 -23.07 11.13 8.34
N ALA A 135 -22.19 10.19 8.66
CA ALA A 135 -22.36 9.27 9.76
C ALA A 135 -21.74 9.84 11.05
N PRO A 136 -22.55 10.09 12.11
CA PRO A 136 -22.03 10.66 13.35
C PRO A 136 -21.18 9.67 14.16
N SER A 137 -21.32 8.39 13.93
CA SER A 137 -20.53 7.34 14.61
C SER A 137 -19.10 7.25 14.13
N VAL A 138 -18.81 7.59 12.85
CA VAL A 138 -17.49 7.43 12.26
C VAL A 138 -16.49 8.40 12.90
N ARG A 139 -15.39 7.83 13.40
CA ARG A 139 -14.22 8.52 14.01
C ARG A 139 -12.92 8.27 13.28
N ARG A 140 -12.83 7.21 12.49
CA ARG A 140 -11.58 6.82 11.80
C ARG A 140 -11.87 6.39 10.38
N VAL A 141 -11.01 6.82 9.47
CA VAL A 141 -10.99 6.35 8.09
C VAL A 141 -9.55 6.01 7.71
N ILE A 142 -9.31 4.76 7.35
CA ILE A 142 -8.02 4.29 6.87
C ILE A 142 -8.11 4.04 5.36
N LEU A 143 -7.29 4.74 4.59
CA LEU A 143 -7.19 4.58 3.15
C LEU A 143 -5.93 3.82 2.77
N LYS A 144 -6.09 2.66 2.13
CA LYS A 144 -5.00 2.00 1.42
C LYS A 144 -4.73 2.76 0.11
N SER A 145 -3.61 3.45 0.05
CA SER A 145 -3.07 4.11 -1.15
C SER A 145 -1.82 3.38 -1.64
N THR A 146 -1.10 3.96 -2.57
CA THR A 146 0.09 3.39 -3.22
C THR A 146 1.20 4.42 -3.37
N SER A 147 2.44 3.96 -3.38
CA SER A 147 3.59 4.81 -3.73
C SER A 147 3.53 5.34 -5.16
N GLU A 148 2.70 4.77 -6.03
CA GLU A 148 2.58 5.19 -7.44
C GLU A 148 2.12 6.64 -7.59
N VAL A 149 1.51 7.22 -6.55
CA VAL A 149 1.12 8.65 -6.52
C VAL A 149 2.30 9.61 -6.73
N TYR A 150 3.53 9.16 -6.43
CA TYR A 150 4.74 9.95 -6.64
C TYR A 150 5.22 9.98 -8.10
N GLY A 151 4.75 9.03 -8.92
CA GLY A 151 5.33 8.79 -10.24
C GLY A 151 6.74 8.18 -10.17
N SER A 152 7.44 8.17 -11.29
CA SER A 152 8.85 7.77 -11.41
C SER A 152 9.46 8.48 -12.61
N ASN A 153 10.37 9.45 -12.39
CA ASN A 153 10.97 10.26 -13.44
C ASN A 153 12.49 10.40 -13.22
N PRO A 154 13.27 10.72 -14.24
CA PRO A 154 14.73 10.83 -14.11
C PRO A 154 15.20 11.91 -13.15
N HIS A 155 14.40 12.94 -12.93
CA HIS A 155 14.73 14.10 -12.08
C HIS A 155 14.02 14.06 -10.71
N ASP A 156 13.40 12.93 -10.38
CA ASP A 156 12.76 12.75 -9.07
C ASP A 156 13.82 12.63 -7.97
N PRO A 157 13.46 12.95 -6.72
CA PRO A 157 14.38 12.80 -5.60
C PRO A 157 14.78 11.33 -5.42
N VAL A 158 15.95 11.11 -4.82
CA VAL A 158 16.45 9.78 -4.49
C VAL A 158 15.51 9.07 -3.51
N LEU A 159 14.85 9.86 -2.65
CA LEU A 159 13.98 9.40 -1.59
C LEU A 159 12.73 10.28 -1.53
N PHE A 160 11.55 9.66 -1.59
CA PHE A 160 10.27 10.37 -1.49
C PHE A 160 9.79 10.43 -0.05
N THR A 161 9.58 11.62 0.47
CA THR A 161 8.87 11.86 1.74
C THR A 161 7.37 12.00 1.48
N GLU A 162 6.55 11.93 2.51
CA GLU A 162 5.10 12.10 2.41
C GLU A 162 4.69 13.50 1.90
N ASP A 163 5.54 14.49 2.12
CA ASP A 163 5.34 15.87 1.69
C ASP A 163 5.85 16.13 0.26
N THR A 164 6.50 15.13 -0.34
CA THR A 164 6.97 15.24 -1.73
C THR A 164 5.77 15.26 -2.69
N SER A 165 5.66 16.32 -3.46
CA SER A 165 4.73 16.38 -4.59
C SER A 165 5.38 15.80 -5.84
N ALA A 166 4.63 15.02 -6.61
CA ALA A 166 5.11 14.51 -7.89
C ALA A 166 5.42 15.69 -8.84
N ARG A 167 6.64 15.78 -9.37
CA ARG A 167 7.02 16.82 -10.35
C ARG A 167 6.19 16.73 -11.63
N ARG A 168 5.86 15.52 -12.03
CA ARG A 168 4.95 15.20 -13.12
C ARG A 168 3.95 14.16 -12.59
N PRO A 169 2.80 14.63 -12.08
CA PRO A 169 1.78 13.71 -11.58
C PRO A 169 1.36 12.74 -12.67
N PRO A 170 1.14 11.47 -12.35
CA PRO A 170 0.54 10.50 -13.26
C PRO A 170 -0.74 11.08 -13.89
N GLY A 171 -0.81 11.06 -15.22
CA GLY A 171 -1.94 11.63 -15.98
C GLY A 171 -3.13 10.69 -16.05
N GLU A 172 -2.89 9.40 -15.98
CA GLU A 172 -3.88 8.34 -16.12
C GLU A 172 -3.48 7.11 -15.30
N GLY A 173 -4.27 6.06 -15.36
CA GLY A 173 -3.97 4.81 -14.71
C GLY A 173 -4.35 4.79 -13.23
N PHE A 174 -3.96 3.73 -12.54
CA PHE A 174 -4.23 3.50 -11.13
C PHE A 174 -3.58 4.56 -10.24
N ALA A 175 -2.41 5.04 -10.61
CA ALA A 175 -1.71 6.11 -9.90
C ALA A 175 -2.53 7.41 -9.87
N ARG A 176 -3.13 7.79 -11.01
CA ARG A 176 -4.02 8.96 -11.09
C ARG A 176 -5.27 8.78 -10.25
N ASP A 177 -5.93 7.62 -10.34
CA ASP A 177 -7.08 7.32 -9.50
C ASP A 177 -6.74 7.45 -8.01
N SER A 178 -5.56 6.95 -7.60
CA SER A 178 -5.10 7.02 -6.21
C SER A 178 -4.88 8.45 -5.74
N ILE A 179 -4.33 9.34 -6.59
CA ILE A 179 -4.19 10.78 -6.30
C ILE A 179 -5.57 11.41 -6.07
N ASP A 180 -6.53 11.12 -6.94
CA ASP A 180 -7.88 11.64 -6.82
C ASP A 180 -8.55 11.16 -5.53
N ILE A 181 -8.45 9.86 -5.21
CA ILE A 181 -8.97 9.27 -3.96
C ILE A 181 -8.34 9.90 -2.72
N GLU A 182 -7.00 10.08 -2.70
CA GLU A 182 -6.32 10.78 -1.60
C GLU A 182 -6.82 12.24 -1.46
N GLY A 183 -7.11 12.90 -2.57
CA GLY A 183 -7.70 14.24 -2.58
C GLY A 183 -9.06 14.29 -1.87
N TYR A 184 -9.92 13.31 -2.15
CA TYR A 184 -11.22 13.18 -1.48
C TYR A 184 -11.08 12.82 0.01
N ALA A 185 -10.14 11.95 0.37
CA ALA A 185 -9.86 11.62 1.77
C ALA A 185 -9.37 12.83 2.56
N ARG A 186 -8.46 13.63 1.99
CA ARG A 186 -8.02 14.91 2.59
C ARG A 186 -9.17 15.93 2.66
N GLY A 187 -10.07 15.92 1.67
CA GLY A 187 -11.30 16.71 1.71
C GLY A 187 -12.23 16.32 2.86
N LEU A 188 -12.37 15.04 3.15
CA LEU A 188 -13.11 14.52 4.31
C LEU A 188 -12.48 15.03 5.62
N ALA A 189 -11.15 14.88 5.77
CA ALA A 189 -10.43 15.32 6.96
C ALA A 189 -10.64 16.81 7.26
N ARG A 190 -10.67 17.67 6.22
CA ARG A 190 -10.93 19.11 6.39
C ARG A 190 -12.38 19.42 6.80
N ARG A 191 -13.36 18.67 6.28
CA ARG A 191 -14.79 18.90 6.61
C ARG A 191 -15.23 18.27 7.91
N ARG A 192 -14.55 17.22 8.33
CA ARG A 192 -14.81 16.48 9.57
C ARG A 192 -13.47 16.29 10.33
N PRO A 193 -12.98 17.35 11.00
CA PRO A 193 -11.72 17.28 11.75
C PRO A 193 -11.76 16.35 12.95
N ASP A 194 -12.96 15.93 13.36
CA ASP A 194 -13.21 14.90 14.38
C ASP A 194 -12.96 13.47 13.87
N ILE A 195 -12.79 13.28 12.55
CA ILE A 195 -12.44 12.00 11.96
C ILE A 195 -10.93 11.91 11.73
N ALA A 196 -10.27 10.97 12.36
CA ALA A 196 -8.87 10.65 12.08
C ALA A 196 -8.75 9.95 10.71
N VAL A 197 -8.30 10.68 9.69
CA VAL A 197 -8.08 10.12 8.35
C VAL A 197 -6.62 9.73 8.20
N THR A 198 -6.36 8.43 7.99
CA THR A 198 -5.04 7.84 7.80
C THR A 198 -4.87 7.37 6.35
N ILE A 199 -3.86 7.86 5.66
CA ILE A 199 -3.54 7.45 4.29
C ILE A 199 -2.24 6.66 4.31
N LEU A 200 -2.27 5.41 3.86
CA LEU A 200 -1.10 4.54 3.78
C LEU A 200 -0.66 4.40 2.31
N ARG A 201 0.46 5.01 1.95
CA ARG A 201 1.10 4.87 0.64
C ARG A 201 2.01 3.65 0.67
N LEU A 202 1.47 2.50 0.24
CA LEU A 202 2.21 1.23 0.27
C LEU A 202 3.24 1.19 -0.88
N ALA A 203 4.46 0.73 -0.60
CA ALA A 203 5.42 0.31 -1.62
C ALA A 203 4.85 -0.87 -2.44
N ASN A 204 5.48 -1.20 -3.56
CA ASN A 204 5.07 -2.35 -4.36
C ASN A 204 5.09 -3.62 -3.49
N MET A 205 3.91 -4.22 -3.34
CA MET A 205 3.75 -5.40 -2.52
C MET A 205 4.22 -6.65 -3.27
N ILE A 206 4.89 -7.53 -2.53
CA ILE A 206 5.37 -8.81 -3.01
C ILE A 206 5.20 -9.88 -1.93
N GLY A 207 5.07 -11.13 -2.36
CA GLY A 207 4.94 -12.27 -1.46
C GLY A 207 4.37 -13.48 -2.20
N PRO A 208 4.37 -14.66 -1.56
CA PRO A 208 3.89 -15.90 -2.17
C PRO A 208 2.45 -15.84 -2.66
N ALA A 209 1.56 -15.21 -1.89
CA ALA A 209 0.14 -15.15 -2.18
C ALA A 209 -0.27 -13.86 -2.93
N MET A 210 0.63 -12.85 -3.04
CA MET A 210 0.33 -11.61 -3.76
C MET A 210 0.43 -11.79 -5.27
N ASP A 211 -0.65 -11.44 -5.96
CA ASP A 211 -0.68 -11.38 -7.42
C ASP A 211 -0.77 -9.92 -7.88
N THR A 212 0.39 -9.30 -8.12
CA THR A 212 0.53 -7.92 -8.59
C THR A 212 1.10 -7.87 -10.00
N ALA A 213 0.99 -6.71 -10.68
CA ALA A 213 1.61 -6.52 -11.97
C ALA A 213 3.14 -6.78 -11.92
N LEU A 214 3.80 -6.28 -10.88
CA LEU A 214 5.24 -6.48 -10.68
C LEU A 214 5.59 -7.96 -10.41
N SER A 215 4.83 -8.66 -9.56
CA SER A 215 5.09 -10.07 -9.28
C SER A 215 4.95 -10.94 -10.53
N ARG A 216 3.91 -10.72 -11.34
CA ARG A 216 3.73 -11.39 -12.64
C ARG A 216 4.84 -11.04 -13.62
N PHE A 217 5.27 -9.76 -13.66
CA PHE A 217 6.34 -9.30 -14.52
C PHE A 217 7.67 -10.04 -14.19
N LEU A 218 8.00 -10.18 -12.91
CA LEU A 218 9.22 -10.85 -12.44
C LEU A 218 9.13 -12.39 -12.47
N ALA A 219 7.93 -12.97 -12.53
CA ALA A 219 7.73 -14.41 -12.65
C ALA A 219 8.05 -14.94 -14.07
N GLY A 220 8.01 -14.10 -15.09
CA GLY A 220 8.26 -14.49 -16.48
C GLY A 220 9.67 -15.06 -16.68
N PRO A 221 9.86 -16.02 -17.60
CA PRO A 221 11.16 -16.63 -17.85
C PRO A 221 12.20 -15.63 -18.35
N VAL A 222 11.76 -14.67 -19.15
CA VAL A 222 12.56 -13.54 -19.66
C VAL A 222 11.97 -12.26 -19.12
N VAL A 223 12.79 -11.43 -18.47
CA VAL A 223 12.38 -10.16 -17.89
C VAL A 223 12.97 -9.02 -18.73
N PRO A 224 12.14 -8.27 -19.46
CA PRO A 224 12.61 -7.11 -20.21
C PRO A 224 13.12 -6.03 -19.26
N THR A 225 14.30 -5.49 -19.55
CA THR A 225 14.90 -4.39 -18.80
C THR A 225 15.15 -3.21 -19.74
N VAL A 226 15.06 -1.99 -19.20
CA VAL A 226 15.36 -0.81 -20.02
C VAL A 226 16.87 -0.67 -20.16
N PHE A 227 17.37 -0.74 -21.39
CA PHE A 227 18.81 -0.63 -21.67
C PHE A 227 19.43 0.62 -21.03
N GLY A 228 20.56 0.46 -20.35
CA GLY A 228 21.26 1.53 -19.65
C GLY A 228 20.57 2.02 -18.36
N ARG A 229 19.55 1.28 -17.84
CA ARG A 229 18.85 1.61 -16.60
C ARG A 229 18.79 0.39 -15.68
N ASP A 230 18.94 0.64 -14.38
CA ASP A 230 18.77 -0.36 -13.34
C ASP A 230 17.90 0.24 -12.21
N ALA A 231 16.63 -0.11 -12.20
CA ALA A 231 15.64 0.50 -11.33
C ALA A 231 15.86 0.09 -9.87
N ARG A 232 15.73 1.06 -8.95
CA ARG A 232 15.79 0.83 -7.49
C ARG A 232 14.40 0.46 -6.99
N LEU A 233 14.23 -0.76 -6.53
CA LEU A 233 12.99 -1.28 -6.04
C LEU A 233 13.00 -1.30 -4.51
N GLN A 234 12.04 -0.61 -3.89
CA GLN A 234 11.65 -0.82 -2.51
C GLN A 234 10.37 -1.64 -2.52
N LEU A 235 10.37 -2.73 -1.79
CA LEU A 235 9.26 -3.68 -1.77
C LEU A 235 8.64 -3.70 -0.37
N LEU A 236 7.44 -4.25 -0.28
CA LEU A 236 6.74 -4.49 0.98
C LEU A 236 6.18 -5.91 0.97
N HIS A 237 6.55 -6.69 1.98
CA HIS A 237 6.00 -8.04 2.11
C HIS A 237 4.49 -8.00 2.37
N GLU A 238 3.75 -8.95 1.80
CA GLU A 238 2.28 -9.03 1.93
C GLU A 238 1.81 -9.07 3.39
N GLN A 239 2.57 -9.72 4.27
CA GLN A 239 2.24 -9.79 5.70
C GLN A 239 2.50 -8.46 6.42
N ASP A 240 3.53 -7.70 5.98
CA ASP A 240 3.81 -6.37 6.51
C ASP A 240 2.79 -5.33 6.03
N ALA A 241 2.29 -5.48 4.79
CA ALA A 241 1.18 -4.64 4.32
C ALA A 241 -0.08 -4.82 5.19
N LEU A 242 -0.39 -6.08 5.54
CA LEU A 242 -1.49 -6.40 6.45
C LEU A 242 -1.24 -5.85 7.85
N GLY A 243 -0.03 -6.01 8.39
CA GLY A 243 0.34 -5.48 9.71
C GLY A 243 0.26 -3.96 9.78
N ALA A 244 0.66 -3.26 8.72
CA ALA A 244 0.56 -1.79 8.64
C ALA A 244 -0.90 -1.32 8.63
N LEU A 245 -1.78 -1.99 7.86
CA LEU A 245 -3.22 -1.70 7.85
C LEU A 245 -3.87 -1.97 9.21
N GLU A 246 -3.55 -3.10 9.82
CA GLU A 246 -4.03 -3.45 11.18
C GLU A 246 -3.55 -2.41 12.20
N ARG A 247 -2.25 -2.06 12.19
CA ARG A 247 -1.70 -1.03 13.07
C ARG A 247 -2.39 0.31 12.89
N ALA A 248 -2.60 0.77 11.65
CA ALA A 248 -3.28 2.02 11.36
C ALA A 248 -4.73 2.00 11.85
N THR A 249 -5.43 0.87 11.69
CA THR A 249 -6.81 0.68 12.18
C THR A 249 -6.87 0.83 13.70
N MET A 250 -5.92 0.22 14.43
CA MET A 250 -5.90 0.26 15.89
C MET A 250 -5.36 1.59 16.45
N ALA A 251 -4.35 2.20 15.81
CA ALA A 251 -3.70 3.40 16.32
C ALA A 251 -4.54 4.68 16.18
N GLY A 252 -5.38 4.78 15.15
CA GLY A 252 -6.19 5.98 14.89
C GLY A 252 -5.40 7.25 14.63
N LYS A 253 -4.16 7.15 14.15
CA LYS A 253 -3.29 8.31 13.84
C LYS A 253 -3.69 8.92 12.52
N ALA A 254 -4.10 10.19 12.54
CA ALA A 254 -4.34 10.96 11.32
C ALA A 254 -3.03 11.30 10.60
N GLY A 255 -3.07 11.33 9.28
CA GLY A 255 -1.93 11.72 8.46
C GLY A 255 -1.67 10.78 7.28
N THR A 256 -0.65 11.13 6.49
CA THR A 256 -0.16 10.30 5.40
C THR A 256 1.14 9.62 5.83
N PHE A 257 1.28 8.33 5.51
CA PHE A 257 2.43 7.52 5.88
C PHE A 257 2.92 6.69 4.70
N ASN A 258 4.21 6.78 4.43
CA ASN A 258 4.89 5.89 3.51
C ASN A 258 5.16 4.55 4.18
N ILE A 259 4.65 3.48 3.60
CA ILE A 259 4.80 2.12 4.11
C ILE A 259 5.68 1.32 3.15
N GLY A 260 6.87 0.99 3.56
CA GLY A 260 7.85 0.23 2.77
C GLY A 260 8.83 -0.49 3.67
N ALA A 261 9.35 -1.61 3.20
CA ALA A 261 10.39 -2.34 3.92
C ALA A 261 11.72 -1.58 3.92
N SER A 262 12.60 -1.94 4.84
CA SER A 262 13.97 -1.42 4.86
C SER A 262 14.78 -1.98 3.69
N GLY A 263 15.76 -1.20 3.23
CA GLY A 263 16.64 -1.55 2.11
C GLY A 263 15.97 -1.43 0.74
N ILE A 264 16.75 -1.70 -0.28
CA ILE A 264 16.33 -1.71 -1.68
C ILE A 264 16.94 -2.93 -2.38
N ILE A 265 16.38 -3.30 -3.52
CA ILE A 265 16.96 -4.26 -4.46
C ILE A 265 17.00 -3.63 -5.85
N MET A 266 18.11 -3.75 -6.55
CA MET A 266 18.19 -3.33 -7.94
C MET A 266 17.46 -4.32 -8.85
N MET A 267 16.85 -3.83 -9.93
CA MET A 267 16.15 -4.71 -10.89
C MET A 267 17.04 -5.85 -11.36
N SER A 268 18.30 -5.56 -11.68
CA SER A 268 19.29 -6.57 -12.08
C SER A 268 19.55 -7.61 -11.01
N GLN A 269 19.57 -7.20 -9.74
CA GLN A 269 19.72 -8.13 -8.60
C GLN A 269 18.48 -9.00 -8.42
N ALA A 270 17.28 -8.43 -8.56
CA ALA A 270 16.01 -9.16 -8.48
C ALA A 270 15.95 -10.25 -9.56
N ILE A 271 16.31 -9.91 -10.79
CA ILE A 271 16.34 -10.86 -11.92
C ILE A 271 17.33 -11.99 -11.66
N ARG A 272 18.56 -11.68 -11.21
CA ARG A 272 19.56 -12.71 -10.88
C ARG A 272 19.10 -13.63 -9.73
N ARG A 273 18.53 -13.05 -8.67
CA ARG A 273 18.02 -13.83 -7.52
C ARG A 273 16.88 -14.76 -7.90
N SER A 274 16.02 -14.35 -8.81
CA SER A 274 14.93 -15.21 -9.31
C SER A 274 15.36 -16.18 -10.40
N GLY A 275 16.65 -16.15 -10.83
CA GLY A 275 17.18 -17.02 -11.89
C GLY A 275 16.53 -16.79 -13.25
N ARG A 276 16.08 -15.55 -13.52
CA ARG A 276 15.46 -15.16 -14.79
C ARG A 276 16.48 -14.59 -15.76
N ILE A 277 16.11 -14.57 -17.04
CA ILE A 277 16.97 -14.05 -18.11
C ILE A 277 16.64 -12.57 -18.31
N PRO A 278 17.60 -11.63 -18.09
CA PRO A 278 17.38 -10.24 -18.44
C PRO A 278 17.40 -10.07 -19.95
N LEU A 279 16.45 -9.31 -20.50
CA LEU A 279 16.43 -8.90 -21.90
C LEU A 279 16.55 -7.37 -21.97
N PRO A 280 17.77 -6.83 -22.21
CA PRO A 280 17.94 -5.39 -22.37
C PRO A 280 17.25 -4.90 -23.64
N VAL A 281 16.32 -3.96 -23.51
CA VAL A 281 15.52 -3.42 -24.60
C VAL A 281 15.64 -1.89 -24.60
N PRO A 282 15.89 -1.25 -25.74
CA PRO A 282 15.80 0.20 -25.83
C PRO A 282 14.43 0.69 -25.38
N ARG A 283 14.40 1.81 -24.65
CA ARG A 283 13.13 2.35 -24.09
C ARG A 283 12.05 2.54 -25.16
N SER A 284 12.45 2.97 -26.36
CA SER A 284 11.55 3.14 -27.50
C SER A 284 10.95 1.85 -28.04
N ALA A 285 11.59 0.71 -27.82
CA ALA A 285 11.11 -0.59 -28.28
C ALA A 285 10.33 -1.38 -27.20
N MET A 286 10.24 -0.87 -25.98
CA MET A 286 9.52 -1.56 -24.87
C MET A 286 8.03 -1.78 -25.18
N TRP A 287 7.38 -0.89 -25.93
CA TRP A 287 5.99 -1.05 -26.36
C TRP A 287 5.78 -2.29 -27.25
N ALA A 288 6.76 -2.60 -28.12
CA ALA A 288 6.67 -3.79 -28.98
C ALA A 288 6.78 -5.08 -28.17
N VAL A 289 7.66 -5.10 -27.16
CA VAL A 289 7.80 -6.22 -26.22
C VAL A 289 6.51 -6.40 -25.41
N ASP A 290 5.89 -5.31 -24.97
CA ASP A 290 4.62 -5.35 -24.25
C ASP A 290 3.48 -5.89 -25.13
N SER A 291 3.43 -5.48 -26.39
CA SER A 291 2.42 -5.98 -27.36
C SER A 291 2.55 -7.50 -27.55
N LEU A 292 3.77 -8.03 -27.62
CA LEU A 292 4.01 -9.47 -27.70
C LEU A 292 3.62 -10.18 -26.40
N ARG A 293 3.87 -9.58 -25.25
CA ARG A 293 3.49 -10.14 -23.94
C ARG A 293 1.99 -10.13 -23.71
N ARG A 294 1.26 -9.13 -24.21
CA ARG A 294 -0.22 -9.13 -24.19
C ARG A 294 -0.82 -10.32 -24.92
N ALA A 295 -0.24 -10.71 -26.05
CA ALA A 295 -0.66 -11.91 -26.77
C ALA A 295 -0.50 -13.21 -25.92
N THR A 296 0.43 -13.21 -24.96
CA THR A 296 0.68 -14.34 -24.05
C THR A 296 0.00 -14.18 -22.68
N ARG A 297 -0.91 -13.21 -22.50
CA ARG A 297 -1.62 -12.88 -21.25
C ARG A 297 -0.71 -12.45 -20.05
N TYR A 298 0.52 -12.09 -20.30
CA TYR A 298 1.40 -11.46 -19.32
C TYR A 298 1.21 -9.93 -19.38
N THR A 299 0.98 -9.33 -18.25
CA THR A 299 0.77 -7.92 -17.88
C THR A 299 0.93 -6.84 -18.96
N GLU A 300 -0.07 -5.97 -19.08
CA GLU A 300 0.06 -4.67 -19.75
C GLU A 300 1.08 -3.80 -19.00
N VAL A 301 2.13 -3.35 -19.68
CA VAL A 301 3.07 -2.36 -19.17
C VAL A 301 2.59 -0.99 -19.64
N ASP A 302 1.94 -0.24 -18.75
CA ASP A 302 1.57 1.14 -19.03
C ASP A 302 2.80 2.07 -18.93
N ARG A 303 2.59 3.33 -19.27
CA ARG A 303 3.67 4.33 -19.26
C ARG A 303 4.26 4.51 -17.86
N GLU A 304 3.45 4.45 -16.82
CA GLU A 304 3.91 4.62 -15.43
C GLU A 304 4.70 3.40 -14.96
N GLN A 305 4.30 2.20 -15.35
CA GLN A 305 5.10 1.00 -15.12
C GLN A 305 6.44 1.04 -15.85
N LEU A 306 6.46 1.49 -17.09
CA LEU A 306 7.73 1.67 -17.84
C LEU A 306 8.66 2.67 -17.16
N ASN A 307 8.11 3.77 -16.63
CA ASN A 307 8.86 4.73 -15.85
C ASN A 307 9.40 4.10 -14.56
N TYR A 308 8.57 3.34 -13.86
CA TYR A 308 8.99 2.61 -12.67
C TYR A 308 10.08 1.58 -12.94
N LEU A 309 9.97 0.81 -14.02
CA LEU A 309 10.99 -0.15 -14.45
C LEU A 309 12.29 0.52 -14.91
N SER A 310 12.24 1.82 -15.26
CA SER A 310 13.41 2.60 -15.67
C SER A 310 14.15 3.26 -14.50
N TYR A 311 13.40 3.80 -13.52
CA TYR A 311 13.95 4.69 -12.49
C TYR A 311 13.73 4.15 -11.07
N GLY A 312 12.76 3.29 -10.89
CA GLY A 312 12.34 2.80 -9.57
C GLY A 312 11.66 3.86 -8.72
N ARG A 313 11.48 3.55 -7.45
CA ARG A 313 10.93 4.46 -6.43
C ARG A 313 11.33 3.97 -5.06
N VAL A 314 11.83 4.89 -4.23
CA VAL A 314 12.21 4.62 -2.84
C VAL A 314 11.61 5.70 -1.96
N MET A 315 10.95 5.29 -0.88
CA MET A 315 10.26 6.18 0.04
C MET A 315 10.99 6.27 1.38
N ASP A 316 11.00 7.46 1.97
CA ASP A 316 11.31 7.62 3.38
C ASP A 316 10.17 7.04 4.23
N THR A 317 10.52 6.17 5.14
CA THR A 317 9.57 5.50 6.04
C THR A 317 9.74 5.93 7.50
N THR A 318 10.35 7.08 7.73
CA THR A 318 10.62 7.59 9.08
C THR A 318 9.34 7.87 9.85
N ARG A 319 8.33 8.48 9.20
CA ARG A 319 7.03 8.75 9.83
C ARG A 319 6.27 7.48 10.20
N MET A 320 6.36 6.43 9.36
CA MET A 320 5.80 5.12 9.66
C MET A 320 6.33 4.58 10.99
N ARG A 321 7.65 4.66 11.21
CA ARG A 321 8.27 4.17 12.44
C ARG A 321 7.98 5.06 13.63
N LYS A 322 8.18 6.38 13.50
CA LYS A 322 8.12 7.33 14.62
C LYS A 322 6.69 7.68 15.03
N GLU A 323 5.79 7.90 14.08
CA GLU A 323 4.44 8.43 14.35
C GLU A 323 3.38 7.33 14.35
N LEU A 324 3.39 6.43 13.31
CA LEU A 324 2.45 5.31 13.26
C LEU A 324 2.86 4.18 14.22
N GLY A 325 4.13 4.12 14.62
CA GLY A 325 4.68 3.09 15.50
C GLY A 325 4.63 1.70 14.85
N TYR A 326 4.94 1.63 13.55
CA TYR A 326 5.02 0.39 12.80
C TYR A 326 6.40 0.21 12.16
N SER A 327 6.90 -1.03 12.20
CA SER A 327 8.12 -1.43 11.51
C SER A 327 7.88 -2.77 10.79
N PRO A 328 8.10 -2.84 9.48
CA PRO A 328 8.05 -4.08 8.74
C PRO A 328 9.02 -5.13 9.30
N LYS A 329 8.61 -6.38 9.30
CA LYS A 329 9.43 -7.52 9.77
C LYS A 329 10.43 -7.97 8.71
N TRP A 330 10.08 -7.79 7.44
CA TRP A 330 10.88 -8.21 6.29
C TRP A 330 11.63 -7.01 5.72
N THR A 331 12.89 -7.21 5.34
CA THR A 331 13.60 -6.28 4.44
C THR A 331 13.09 -6.46 3.00
N THR A 332 13.37 -5.49 2.14
CA THR A 332 13.07 -5.60 0.71
C THR A 332 13.63 -6.87 0.08
N VAL A 333 14.85 -7.26 0.44
CA VAL A 333 15.53 -8.44 -0.10
C VAL A 333 14.87 -9.72 0.41
N GLU A 334 14.60 -9.82 1.70
CA GLU A 334 13.94 -10.98 2.30
C GLU A 334 12.52 -11.18 1.75
N ALA A 335 11.76 -10.10 1.59
CA ALA A 335 10.42 -10.14 0.98
C ALA A 335 10.48 -10.67 -0.46
N PHE A 336 11.50 -10.26 -1.22
CA PHE A 336 11.72 -10.77 -2.57
C PHE A 336 12.13 -12.24 -2.59
N ASP A 337 13.03 -12.65 -1.70
CA ASP A 337 13.49 -14.04 -1.61
C ASP A 337 12.35 -14.98 -1.18
N ASP A 338 11.46 -14.53 -0.28
CA ASP A 338 10.27 -15.30 0.10
C ASP A 338 9.28 -15.43 -1.06
N TYR A 339 9.08 -14.38 -1.83
CA TYR A 339 8.29 -14.44 -3.07
C TYR A 339 8.86 -15.47 -4.06
N VAL A 340 10.17 -15.43 -4.33
CA VAL A 340 10.84 -16.37 -5.25
C VAL A 340 10.63 -17.81 -4.79
N ARG A 341 10.85 -18.08 -3.51
CA ARG A 341 10.69 -19.40 -2.90
C ARG A 341 9.24 -19.87 -2.90
N GLY A 342 8.32 -19.01 -2.43
CA GLY A 342 6.91 -19.37 -2.28
C GLY A 342 6.15 -19.50 -3.61
N ARG A 343 6.65 -18.87 -4.69
CA ARG A 343 6.15 -19.07 -6.06
C ARG A 343 6.81 -20.22 -6.79
N GLY A 344 7.78 -20.91 -6.17
CA GLY A 344 8.52 -22.01 -6.79
C GLY A 344 9.28 -21.56 -8.04
N LEU A 345 9.82 -20.34 -8.03
CA LEU A 345 10.57 -19.82 -9.19
C LEU A 345 11.92 -20.51 -9.26
N THR A 346 11.97 -21.64 -9.98
CA THR A 346 13.23 -22.34 -10.22
C THR A 346 14.10 -21.56 -11.21
N PRO A 347 15.41 -21.47 -10.97
CA PRO A 347 16.34 -20.84 -11.90
C PRO A 347 16.26 -21.51 -13.29
N ILE A 348 16.11 -20.69 -14.34
CA ILE A 348 16.13 -21.15 -15.73
C ILE A 348 17.57 -21.33 -16.21
N ILE A 349 18.48 -20.55 -15.64
CA ILE A 349 19.92 -20.64 -15.89
C ILE A 349 20.59 -20.98 -14.56
N ASP A 350 21.52 -21.94 -14.58
CA ASP A 350 22.34 -22.24 -13.39
C ASP A 350 23.09 -20.96 -12.97
N PRO A 351 22.93 -20.50 -11.72
CA PRO A 351 23.63 -19.34 -11.20
C PRO A 351 25.17 -19.44 -11.30
N ARG A 352 25.71 -20.67 -11.37
CA ARG A 352 27.15 -20.91 -11.58
C ARG A 352 27.57 -20.57 -13.00
N TRP A 353 26.72 -20.84 -13.98
CA TRP A 353 26.99 -20.51 -15.39
C TRP A 353 26.97 -18.99 -15.62
N VAL A 354 26.01 -18.27 -15.03
CA VAL A 354 25.94 -16.81 -15.08
C VAL A 354 27.20 -16.17 -14.50
N ARG A 355 27.66 -16.63 -13.32
CA ARG A 355 28.91 -16.15 -12.71
C ARG A 355 30.13 -16.42 -13.58
N SER A 356 30.18 -17.57 -14.26
CA SER A 356 31.29 -17.89 -15.17
C SER A 356 31.29 -17.01 -16.42
N MET A 357 30.14 -16.62 -16.92
CA MET A 357 30.02 -15.70 -18.06
C MET A 357 30.38 -14.26 -17.67
N GLU A 358 29.94 -13.79 -16.49
CA GLU A 358 30.32 -12.46 -15.96
C GLU A 358 31.84 -12.37 -15.75
N SER A 359 32.47 -13.39 -15.17
CA SER A 359 33.93 -13.40 -14.98
C SER A 359 34.69 -13.40 -16.32
N ARG A 360 34.20 -14.12 -17.32
CA ARG A 360 34.76 -14.12 -18.68
C ARG A 360 34.60 -12.76 -19.38
N ALA A 361 33.41 -12.14 -19.22
CA ALA A 361 33.16 -10.82 -19.82
C ALA A 361 34.04 -9.73 -19.18
N VAL A 362 34.21 -9.75 -17.85
CA VAL A 362 35.12 -8.83 -17.14
C VAL A 362 36.57 -9.07 -17.56
N SER A 363 36.99 -10.33 -17.63
CA SER A 363 38.36 -10.68 -18.09
C SER A 363 38.61 -10.28 -19.55
N ALA A 364 37.61 -10.38 -20.43
CA ALA A 364 37.69 -9.94 -21.79
C ALA A 364 37.77 -8.41 -21.88
N ALA A 365 36.92 -7.68 -21.13
CA ALA A 365 36.96 -6.21 -21.11
C ALA A 365 38.30 -5.65 -20.57
N GLN A 366 38.90 -6.32 -19.59
CA GLN A 366 40.22 -5.96 -19.07
C GLN A 366 41.35 -6.17 -20.07
N ARG A 367 41.22 -7.17 -20.99
CA ARG A 367 42.20 -7.43 -22.06
C ARG A 367 42.09 -6.44 -23.24
N TRP A 368 40.97 -5.75 -23.39
CA TRP A 368 40.75 -4.78 -24.47
C TRP A 368 41.01 -3.33 -24.02
N GLY A 369 41.24 -3.13 -22.71
CA GLY A 369 41.56 -1.83 -22.13
C GLY A 369 43.05 -1.69 -21.72
N SER A 370 43.87 -2.66 -22.02
CA SER A 370 45.32 -2.67 -21.92
C SER A 370 45.93 -2.68 -23.35
#